data_9ac9e8f7c2e01bed8f0e857622edea5c
#
_entry.id   9ac9e8f7c2e01bed8f0e857622edea5c
#
_cell.length_a   1.000
_cell.length_b   1.000
_cell.length_c   1.000
_cell.angle_alpha   90.00
_cell.angle_beta   90.00
_cell.angle_gamma   90.00
#
_symmetry.space_group_name_H-M   'P 1'
#
loop_
_entity.id
_entity.type
_entity.pdbx_description
1 polymer ?
#
loop_
_entity_poly.entity_id
_entity_poly.type
_entity_poly.pdbx_seq_one_letter_code
_entity_poly.pdbx_strand_id
1 'polypeptide(L)'
;FVLKSHTPEDMNAIIARTKVKIGTDARDWLVRMADGDARQAISVLEATVRLYKTPTLAHLKETVQSVHLRYDKAGEEHYNLVSALIKSMRASQPDAAMYYLARMIVAGEDPKFIARRMVIFASEDIGLAQPTALVVANAVFRAVETIGYPECGITLAHGVAYLAQAKKDRSAYDALHAALADVERTGNLSIPMHLRNAPTALLKDLGYGAGYEMY
;
A
#
# COMPACT_ATOMS: atom_id res chain seq x y z
N PHE A 1 27.78 -0.97 6.76
CA PHE A 1 27.44 -0.40 8.07
C PHE A 1 25.94 -0.55 8.28
N VAL A 2 25.55 -1.19 9.39
CA VAL A 2 24.15 -1.27 9.81
C VAL A 2 23.97 -0.21 10.90
N LEU A 3 23.20 0.83 10.58
CA LEU A 3 22.81 1.83 11.57
C LEU A 3 21.64 1.26 12.40
N LYS A 4 21.76 1.32 13.72
CA LYS A 4 20.68 0.94 14.64
C LYS A 4 19.88 2.18 15.04
N SER A 5 18.58 2.00 15.31
CA SER A 5 17.75 3.04 15.92
C SER A 5 18.30 3.46 17.28
N HIS A 6 18.08 4.71 17.66
CA HIS A 6 18.50 5.22 18.97
C HIS A 6 17.71 4.56 20.09
N THR A 7 18.38 4.31 21.22
CA THR A 7 17.71 3.85 22.44
C THR A 7 16.89 4.99 23.08
N PRO A 8 15.92 4.68 23.97
CA PRO A 8 15.20 5.72 24.70
C PRO A 8 16.11 6.68 25.48
N GLU A 9 17.24 6.18 26.01
CA GLU A 9 18.27 6.98 26.70
C GLU A 9 18.95 7.94 25.74
N ASP A 10 19.35 7.46 24.56
CA ASP A 10 19.94 8.30 23.51
C ASP A 10 18.95 9.38 23.07
N MET A 11 17.69 9.02 22.86
CA MET A 11 16.62 9.94 22.47
C MET A 11 16.41 11.04 23.54
N ASN A 12 16.41 10.68 24.82
CA ASN A 12 16.33 11.65 25.92
C ASN A 12 17.51 12.62 25.91
N ALA A 13 18.72 12.11 25.67
CA ALA A 13 19.93 12.94 25.58
C ALA A 13 19.87 13.91 24.38
N ILE A 14 19.36 13.44 23.24
CA ILE A 14 19.19 14.26 22.02
C ILE A 14 18.15 15.36 22.25
N ILE A 15 17.00 15.03 22.83
CA ILE A 15 15.95 16.01 23.14
C ILE A 15 16.48 17.06 24.14
N ALA A 16 17.25 16.66 25.15
CA ALA A 16 17.86 17.59 26.12
C ALA A 16 18.79 18.61 25.45
N ARG A 17 19.52 18.23 24.40
CA ARG A 17 20.41 19.14 23.64
C ARG A 17 19.66 20.27 22.92
N THR A 18 18.37 20.12 22.63
CA THR A 18 17.54 21.17 22.01
C THR A 18 17.32 22.36 22.94
N LYS A 19 17.60 22.22 24.26
CA LYS A 19 17.35 23.21 25.31
C LYS A 19 15.89 23.65 25.44
N VAL A 20 14.96 22.95 24.81
CA VAL A 20 13.52 23.21 24.92
C VAL A 20 13.03 22.68 26.25
N LYS A 21 12.36 23.55 27.03
CA LYS A 21 11.70 23.12 28.27
C LYS A 21 10.44 22.30 27.95
N ILE A 22 10.46 21.04 28.28
CA ILE A 22 9.37 20.09 28.06
C ILE A 22 9.12 19.28 29.33
N GLY A 23 7.85 19.07 29.71
CA GLY A 23 7.47 18.25 30.85
C GLY A 23 7.80 16.77 30.65
N THR A 24 7.94 16.03 31.75
CA THR A 24 8.35 14.62 31.73
C THR A 24 7.38 13.75 30.93
N ASP A 25 6.07 13.91 31.14
CA ASP A 25 4.99 13.21 30.43
C ASP A 25 5.02 13.45 28.91
N ALA A 26 5.25 14.69 28.53
CA ALA A 26 5.37 15.11 27.13
C ALA A 26 6.64 14.55 26.48
N ARG A 27 7.75 14.53 27.21
CA ARG A 27 9.04 13.97 26.75
C ARG A 27 8.93 12.45 26.55
N ASP A 28 8.41 11.74 27.54
CA ASP A 28 8.25 10.29 27.49
C ASP A 28 7.34 9.86 26.36
N TRP A 29 6.28 10.64 26.12
CA TRP A 29 5.41 10.40 24.99
C TRP A 29 6.14 10.63 23.65
N LEU A 30 6.92 11.71 23.52
CA LEU A 30 7.67 12.05 22.32
C LEU A 30 8.72 10.98 21.98
N VAL A 31 9.43 10.46 22.98
CA VAL A 31 10.42 9.38 22.83
C VAL A 31 9.75 8.10 22.31
N ARG A 32 8.63 7.70 22.91
CA ARG A 32 7.87 6.53 22.46
C ARG A 32 7.29 6.70 21.06
N MET A 33 6.78 7.89 20.73
CA MET A 33 6.19 8.19 19.43
C MET A 33 7.23 8.16 18.31
N ALA A 34 8.43 8.66 18.58
CA ALA A 34 9.49 8.74 17.59
C ALA A 34 10.25 7.41 17.39
N ASP A 35 10.07 6.41 18.25
CA ASP A 35 10.57 5.03 18.12
C ASP A 35 12.05 4.94 17.66
N GLY A 36 12.92 5.77 18.26
CA GLY A 36 14.35 5.84 17.93
C GLY A 36 14.71 6.73 16.75
N ASP A 37 13.74 7.40 16.11
CA ASP A 37 14.00 8.42 15.08
C ASP A 37 14.18 9.80 15.71
N ALA A 38 15.46 10.19 15.92
CA ALA A 38 15.83 11.48 16.49
C ALA A 38 15.40 12.67 15.61
N ARG A 39 15.39 12.52 14.29
CA ARG A 39 14.98 13.57 13.36
C ARG A 39 13.48 13.86 13.50
N GLN A 40 12.66 12.80 13.57
CA GLN A 40 11.23 12.91 13.79
C GLN A 40 10.94 13.61 15.14
N ALA A 41 11.58 13.19 16.21
CA ALA A 41 11.41 13.80 17.53
C ALA A 41 11.74 15.29 17.54
N ILE A 42 12.87 15.68 16.96
CA ILE A 42 13.28 17.09 16.87
C ILE A 42 12.32 17.88 16.01
N SER A 43 11.91 17.37 14.83
CA SER A 43 11.00 18.06 13.93
C SER A 43 9.63 18.34 14.55
N VAL A 44 9.07 17.36 15.28
CA VAL A 44 7.81 17.53 16.01
C VAL A 44 7.97 18.54 17.13
N LEU A 45 9.07 18.46 17.90
CA LEU A 45 9.33 19.39 19.00
C LEU A 45 9.48 20.83 18.50
N GLU A 46 10.27 21.07 17.46
CA GLU A 46 10.46 22.38 16.84
C GLU A 46 9.16 22.93 16.26
N ALA A 47 8.38 22.10 15.57
CA ALA A 47 7.08 22.50 15.04
C ALA A 47 6.12 22.92 16.18
N THR A 48 6.10 22.15 17.28
CA THR A 48 5.28 22.46 18.46
C THR A 48 5.70 23.77 19.11
N VAL A 49 7.01 24.00 19.29
CA VAL A 49 7.52 25.27 19.85
C VAL A 49 7.17 26.45 18.95
N ARG A 50 7.24 26.28 17.63
CA ARG A 50 6.88 27.33 16.67
C ARG A 50 5.39 27.70 16.75
N LEU A 51 4.50 26.73 16.99
CA LEU A 51 3.07 26.94 17.05
C LEU A 51 2.61 27.46 18.43
N TYR A 52 3.12 26.88 19.51
CA TYR A 52 2.56 27.03 20.87
C TYR A 52 3.55 27.65 21.88
N LYS A 53 4.79 27.96 21.49
CA LYS A 53 5.89 28.46 22.33
C LYS A 53 6.28 27.52 23.48
N THR A 54 5.33 26.90 24.18
CA THR A 54 5.55 25.98 25.29
C THR A 54 4.98 24.61 24.93
N PRO A 55 5.82 23.59 24.70
CA PRO A 55 5.35 22.25 24.31
C PRO A 55 4.78 21.50 25.53
N THR A 56 3.49 21.22 25.50
CA THR A 56 2.78 20.31 26.41
C THR A 56 2.48 19.01 25.68
N LEU A 57 2.07 17.97 26.43
CA LEU A 57 1.62 16.71 25.84
C LEU A 57 0.45 16.92 24.85
N ALA A 58 -0.50 17.80 25.19
CA ALA A 58 -1.63 18.13 24.32
C ALA A 58 -1.13 18.80 23.03
N HIS A 59 -0.26 19.80 23.13
CA HIS A 59 0.33 20.48 21.98
C HIS A 59 1.15 19.56 21.08
N LEU A 60 1.91 18.63 21.65
CA LEU A 60 2.64 17.63 20.87
C LEU A 60 1.71 16.74 20.09
N LYS A 61 0.64 16.22 20.71
CA LYS A 61 -0.37 15.40 20.04
C LYS A 61 -1.06 16.15 18.90
N GLU A 62 -1.45 17.39 19.12
CA GLU A 62 -2.07 18.24 18.11
C GLU A 62 -1.10 18.56 16.96
N THR A 63 0.17 18.86 17.28
CA THR A 63 1.20 19.06 16.26
C THR A 63 1.42 17.81 15.43
N VAL A 64 1.51 16.64 16.07
CA VAL A 64 1.65 15.36 15.35
C VAL A 64 0.44 15.10 14.46
N GLN A 65 -0.78 15.34 14.92
CA GLN A 65 -1.97 15.27 14.06
C GLN A 65 -1.88 16.23 12.86
N SER A 66 -1.40 17.45 13.07
CA SER A 66 -1.22 18.44 11.99
C SER A 66 -0.01 18.14 11.08
N VAL A 67 1.02 17.48 11.60
CA VAL A 67 2.23 17.05 10.86
C VAL A 67 1.99 15.72 10.13
N HIS A 68 1.19 14.82 10.68
CA HIS A 68 0.71 13.63 9.95
C HIS A 68 -0.17 14.00 8.75
N LEU A 69 -0.82 15.17 8.75
CA LEU A 69 -1.42 15.73 7.55
C LEU A 69 -0.39 16.10 6.46
N ARG A 70 0.91 16.14 6.81
CA ARG A 70 2.06 16.30 5.91
C ARG A 70 2.92 15.03 5.83
N TYR A 71 2.32 13.87 6.16
CA TYR A 71 2.96 12.58 5.96
C TYR A 71 3.61 12.58 4.57
N ASP A 72 4.91 12.31 4.53
CA ASP A 72 5.64 12.23 3.27
C ASP A 72 5.12 11.06 2.45
N LYS A 73 4.12 11.34 1.61
CA LYS A 73 3.47 10.37 0.71
C LYS A 73 4.45 9.73 -0.29
N ALA A 74 5.68 10.18 -0.33
CA ALA A 74 6.77 9.66 -1.15
C ALA A 74 7.91 9.04 -0.32
N GLY A 75 7.81 9.01 1.01
CA GLY A 75 8.85 8.53 1.91
C GLY A 75 8.90 7.00 2.03
N GLU A 76 10.03 6.50 2.56
CA GLU A 76 10.28 5.07 2.76
C GLU A 76 9.21 4.41 3.64
N GLU A 77 8.69 5.10 4.65
CA GLU A 77 7.67 4.59 5.56
C GLU A 77 6.33 4.31 4.85
N HIS A 78 5.93 5.17 3.91
CA HIS A 78 4.75 4.95 3.05
C HIS A 78 4.86 3.60 2.30
N TYR A 79 5.99 3.37 1.62
CA TYR A 79 6.21 2.11 0.90
C TYR A 79 6.28 0.90 1.82
N ASN A 80 6.86 1.05 3.00
CA ASN A 80 6.96 -0.01 4.01
C ASN A 80 5.59 -0.39 4.57
N LEU A 81 4.70 0.58 4.86
CA LEU A 81 3.34 0.32 5.34
C LEU A 81 2.49 -0.40 4.30
N VAL A 82 2.52 0.06 3.05
CA VAL A 82 1.83 -0.60 1.94
C VAL A 82 2.34 -2.03 1.76
N SER A 83 3.65 -2.22 1.76
CA SER A 83 4.27 -3.55 1.65
C SER A 83 3.85 -4.45 2.80
N ALA A 84 3.79 -3.94 4.03
CA ALA A 84 3.37 -4.70 5.20
C ALA A 84 1.90 -5.10 5.11
N LEU A 85 1.00 -4.20 4.68
CA LEU A 85 -0.41 -4.51 4.43
C LEU A 85 -0.55 -5.65 3.42
N ILE A 86 0.08 -5.51 2.25
CA ILE A 86 -0.01 -6.52 1.17
C ILE A 86 0.58 -7.86 1.62
N LYS A 87 1.75 -7.86 2.26
CA LYS A 87 2.39 -9.09 2.76
C LYS A 87 1.55 -9.78 3.83
N SER A 88 0.89 -9.03 4.71
CA SER A 88 0.00 -9.59 5.73
C SER A 88 -1.24 -10.24 5.10
N MET A 89 -1.87 -9.59 4.12
CA MET A 89 -2.99 -10.19 3.36
C MET A 89 -2.54 -11.43 2.60
N ARG A 90 -1.34 -11.41 1.98
CA ARG A 90 -0.76 -12.56 1.26
C ARG A 90 -0.51 -13.73 2.19
N ALA A 91 -0.04 -13.47 3.40
CA ALA A 91 0.19 -14.48 4.43
C ALA A 91 -1.10 -14.96 5.14
N SER A 92 -2.27 -14.48 4.71
CA SER A 92 -3.56 -14.79 5.33
C SER A 92 -3.61 -14.46 6.84
N GLN A 93 -3.04 -13.29 7.21
CA GLN A 93 -3.01 -12.76 8.57
C GLN A 93 -3.93 -11.52 8.67
N PRO A 94 -5.24 -11.71 8.86
CA PRO A 94 -6.21 -10.60 8.82
C PRO A 94 -5.97 -9.56 9.93
N ASP A 95 -5.56 -9.99 11.14
CA ASP A 95 -5.32 -9.07 12.24
C ASP A 95 -4.12 -8.15 11.97
N ALA A 96 -3.03 -8.70 11.43
CA ALA A 96 -1.87 -7.91 11.03
C ALA A 96 -2.22 -6.95 9.87
N ALA A 97 -2.97 -7.43 8.88
CA ALA A 97 -3.43 -6.60 7.77
C ALA A 97 -4.32 -5.46 8.26
N MET A 98 -5.22 -5.71 9.20
CA MET A 98 -6.08 -4.70 9.82
C MET A 98 -5.26 -3.66 10.60
N TYR A 99 -4.23 -4.09 11.32
CA TYR A 99 -3.34 -3.18 12.04
C TYR A 99 -2.61 -2.23 11.08
N TYR A 100 -2.05 -2.74 9.97
CA TYR A 100 -1.38 -1.89 8.99
C TYR A 100 -2.35 -0.97 8.23
N LEU A 101 -3.57 -1.43 7.94
CA LEU A 101 -4.64 -0.56 7.43
C LEU A 101 -4.91 0.60 8.38
N ALA A 102 -5.10 0.31 9.67
CA ALA A 102 -5.35 1.34 10.68
C ALA A 102 -4.20 2.34 10.77
N ARG A 103 -2.94 1.88 10.69
CA ARG A 103 -1.77 2.77 10.62
C ARG A 103 -1.81 3.69 9.40
N MET A 104 -2.16 3.16 8.21
CA MET A 104 -2.29 3.97 6.98
C MET A 104 -3.40 5.02 7.10
N ILE A 105 -4.55 4.66 7.69
CA ILE A 105 -5.67 5.58 7.92
C ILE A 105 -5.25 6.71 8.88
N VAL A 106 -4.61 6.37 10.00
CA VAL A 106 -4.14 7.36 10.99
C VAL A 106 -3.05 8.27 10.40
N ALA A 107 -2.20 7.73 9.52
CA ALA A 107 -1.19 8.51 8.80
C ALA A 107 -1.81 9.43 7.72
N GLY A 108 -3.12 9.39 7.49
CA GLY A 108 -3.80 10.23 6.49
C GLY A 108 -3.56 9.79 5.05
N GLU A 109 -3.28 8.50 4.83
CA GLU A 109 -3.11 7.95 3.48
C GLU A 109 -4.36 8.15 2.62
N ASP A 110 -4.18 8.39 1.33
CA ASP A 110 -5.30 8.47 0.39
C ASP A 110 -6.09 7.16 0.39
N PRO A 111 -7.37 7.17 0.77
CA PRO A 111 -8.17 5.96 0.83
C PRO A 111 -8.33 5.29 -0.54
N LYS A 112 -8.31 6.08 -1.64
CA LYS A 112 -8.32 5.55 -3.01
C LYS A 112 -7.01 4.83 -3.34
N PHE A 113 -5.87 5.29 -2.81
CA PHE A 113 -4.60 4.60 -2.97
C PHE A 113 -4.66 3.22 -2.31
N ILE A 114 -5.15 3.14 -1.07
CA ILE A 114 -5.32 1.86 -0.36
C ILE A 114 -6.23 0.93 -1.16
N ALA A 115 -7.39 1.42 -1.61
CA ALA A 115 -8.35 0.64 -2.38
C ALA A 115 -7.77 0.16 -3.73
N ARG A 116 -6.98 0.98 -4.44
CA ARG A 116 -6.26 0.55 -5.67
C ARG A 116 -5.32 -0.62 -5.39
N ARG A 117 -4.59 -0.59 -4.28
CA ARG A 117 -3.70 -1.69 -3.90
C ARG A 117 -4.47 -2.99 -3.63
N MET A 118 -5.69 -2.89 -3.07
CA MET A 118 -6.58 -4.03 -2.87
C MET A 118 -7.06 -4.63 -4.20
N VAL A 119 -7.40 -3.80 -5.20
CA VAL A 119 -7.76 -4.26 -6.55
C VAL A 119 -6.60 -5.01 -7.20
N ILE A 120 -5.38 -4.47 -7.12
CA ILE A 120 -4.17 -5.13 -7.64
C ILE A 120 -3.97 -6.47 -6.94
N PHE A 121 -4.05 -6.50 -5.60
CA PHE A 121 -3.88 -7.71 -4.80
C PHE A 121 -4.91 -8.79 -5.18
N ALA A 122 -6.17 -8.41 -5.42
CA ALA A 122 -7.21 -9.34 -5.83
C ALA A 122 -6.89 -10.03 -7.16
N SER A 123 -6.27 -9.32 -8.11
CA SER A 123 -5.87 -9.89 -9.41
C SER A 123 -4.53 -10.63 -9.34
N GLU A 124 -3.56 -10.09 -8.61
CA GLU A 124 -2.19 -10.62 -8.56
C GLU A 124 -2.07 -11.86 -7.66
N ASP A 125 -2.62 -11.79 -6.44
CA ASP A 125 -2.38 -12.78 -5.40
C ASP A 125 -3.53 -13.78 -5.23
N ILE A 126 -4.79 -13.35 -5.43
CA ILE A 126 -5.97 -14.20 -5.31
C ILE A 126 -6.32 -14.84 -6.66
N GLY A 127 -6.34 -14.03 -7.72
CA GLY A 127 -6.50 -14.51 -9.10
C GLY A 127 -7.65 -15.48 -9.29
N LEU A 128 -7.35 -16.63 -9.88
CA LEU A 128 -8.32 -17.64 -10.23
C LEU A 128 -8.82 -18.47 -9.05
N ALA A 129 -8.15 -18.44 -7.89
CA ALA A 129 -8.60 -19.17 -6.70
C ALA A 129 -9.96 -18.66 -6.19
N GLN A 130 -10.25 -17.36 -6.36
CA GLN A 130 -11.51 -16.74 -5.95
C GLN A 130 -11.81 -15.51 -6.82
N PRO A 131 -12.35 -15.68 -8.04
CA PRO A 131 -12.58 -14.58 -9.00
C PRO A 131 -13.47 -13.46 -8.45
N THR A 132 -14.36 -13.75 -7.50
CA THR A 132 -15.20 -12.76 -6.82
C THR A 132 -14.38 -11.75 -6.02
N ALA A 133 -13.12 -12.04 -5.70
CA ALA A 133 -12.26 -11.11 -4.97
C ALA A 133 -12.03 -9.80 -5.73
N LEU A 134 -11.87 -9.87 -7.05
CA LEU A 134 -11.75 -8.68 -7.89
C LEU A 134 -13.05 -7.87 -7.90
N VAL A 135 -14.21 -8.52 -7.91
CA VAL A 135 -15.53 -7.86 -7.85
C VAL A 135 -15.66 -7.11 -6.51
N VAL A 136 -15.35 -7.78 -5.40
CA VAL A 136 -15.40 -7.18 -4.06
C VAL A 136 -14.42 -6.01 -3.95
N ALA A 137 -13.17 -6.16 -4.40
CA ALA A 137 -12.18 -5.11 -4.37
C ALA A 137 -12.61 -3.86 -5.18
N ASN A 138 -13.23 -4.06 -6.35
CA ASN A 138 -13.79 -2.97 -7.14
C ASN A 138 -15.00 -2.32 -6.45
N ALA A 139 -15.87 -3.09 -5.80
CA ALA A 139 -16.97 -2.53 -5.01
C ALA A 139 -16.46 -1.68 -3.84
N VAL A 140 -15.42 -2.14 -3.15
CA VAL A 140 -14.73 -1.37 -2.11
C VAL A 140 -14.15 -0.07 -2.69
N PHE A 141 -13.45 -0.14 -3.82
CA PHE A 141 -12.89 1.04 -4.47
C PHE A 141 -13.97 2.08 -4.80
N ARG A 142 -15.08 1.66 -5.40
CA ARG A 142 -16.20 2.55 -5.75
C ARG A 142 -16.86 3.14 -4.52
N ALA A 143 -17.07 2.37 -3.46
CA ALA A 143 -17.61 2.86 -2.20
C ALA A 143 -16.69 3.90 -1.56
N VAL A 144 -15.37 3.62 -1.52
CA VAL A 144 -14.36 4.56 -1.01
C VAL A 144 -14.34 5.86 -1.79
N GLU A 145 -14.44 5.80 -3.12
CA GLU A 145 -14.49 6.97 -4.00
C GLU A 145 -15.73 7.84 -3.76
N THR A 146 -16.85 7.20 -3.42
CA THR A 146 -18.13 7.88 -3.23
C THR A 146 -18.31 8.45 -1.82
N ILE A 147 -17.85 7.72 -0.80
CA ILE A 147 -18.11 8.02 0.61
C ILE A 147 -17.06 8.97 1.19
N GLY A 148 -15.76 8.65 0.98
CA GLY A 148 -14.66 9.39 1.62
C GLY A 148 -14.50 9.08 3.11
N TYR A 149 -13.44 9.67 3.73
CA TYR A 149 -13.22 9.58 5.18
C TYR A 149 -14.22 10.45 5.95
N PRO A 150 -14.56 10.03 7.20
CA PRO A 150 -14.06 8.87 7.93
C PRO A 150 -14.76 7.54 7.61
N GLU A 151 -15.96 7.55 7.07
CA GLU A 151 -16.84 6.37 6.95
C GLU A 151 -16.28 5.31 5.99
N CYS A 152 -15.56 5.69 4.94
CA CYS A 152 -14.95 4.74 4.00
C CYS A 152 -13.90 3.82 4.68
N GLY A 153 -13.40 4.18 5.88
CA GLY A 153 -12.53 3.32 6.68
C GLY A 153 -13.17 1.96 6.99
N ILE A 154 -14.49 1.93 7.24
CA ILE A 154 -15.25 0.69 7.49
C ILE A 154 -15.25 -0.19 6.23
N THR A 155 -15.45 0.42 5.06
CA THR A 155 -15.45 -0.28 3.77
C THR A 155 -14.06 -0.86 3.45
N LEU A 156 -12.99 -0.09 3.71
CA LEU A 156 -11.62 -0.58 3.57
C LEU A 156 -11.35 -1.77 4.51
N ALA A 157 -11.77 -1.69 5.77
CA ALA A 157 -11.61 -2.76 6.75
C ALA A 157 -12.34 -4.05 6.31
N HIS A 158 -13.59 -3.93 5.82
CA HIS A 158 -14.33 -5.06 5.26
C HIS A 158 -13.56 -5.71 4.10
N GLY A 159 -13.08 -4.92 3.15
CA GLY A 159 -12.32 -5.43 2.02
C GLY A 159 -11.01 -6.10 2.42
N VAL A 160 -10.23 -5.51 3.32
CA VAL A 160 -8.98 -6.10 3.84
C VAL A 160 -9.23 -7.43 4.51
N ALA A 161 -10.25 -7.53 5.39
CA ALA A 161 -10.62 -8.78 6.07
C ALA A 161 -11.00 -9.88 5.07
N TYR A 162 -11.83 -9.54 4.07
CA TYR A 162 -12.24 -10.47 3.02
C TYR A 162 -11.05 -10.97 2.19
N LEU A 163 -10.21 -10.04 1.68
CA LEU A 163 -9.07 -10.37 0.83
C LEU A 163 -7.97 -11.14 1.58
N ALA A 164 -7.75 -10.83 2.86
CA ALA A 164 -6.78 -11.56 3.68
C ALA A 164 -7.16 -13.04 3.84
N GLN A 165 -8.45 -13.35 3.96
CA GLN A 165 -8.96 -14.72 4.14
C GLN A 165 -9.18 -15.50 2.84
N ALA A 166 -9.18 -14.82 1.68
CA ALA A 166 -9.35 -15.46 0.38
C ALA A 166 -8.21 -16.44 0.07
N LYS A 167 -8.49 -17.52 -0.66
CA LYS A 167 -7.47 -18.40 -1.22
C LYS A 167 -6.59 -17.62 -2.21
N LYS A 168 -5.34 -18.02 -2.36
CA LYS A 168 -4.36 -17.36 -3.22
C LYS A 168 -3.95 -18.27 -4.37
N ASP A 169 -3.88 -17.69 -5.57
CA ASP A 169 -3.40 -18.34 -6.79
C ASP A 169 -2.80 -17.27 -7.72
N ARG A 170 -1.50 -17.30 -7.87
CA ARG A 170 -0.75 -16.34 -8.71
C ARG A 170 -0.54 -16.85 -10.13
N SER A 171 -1.12 -17.97 -10.52
CA SER A 171 -0.85 -18.62 -11.81
C SER A 171 -1.08 -17.68 -13.01
N ALA A 172 -2.12 -16.84 -12.98
CA ALA A 172 -2.38 -15.87 -14.05
C ALA A 172 -1.30 -14.77 -14.12
N TYR A 173 -0.84 -14.29 -12.97
CA TYR A 173 0.26 -13.32 -12.88
C TYR A 173 1.57 -13.92 -13.41
N ASP A 174 1.91 -15.12 -12.96
CA ASP A 174 3.15 -15.80 -13.37
C ASP A 174 3.13 -16.14 -14.86
N ALA A 175 1.97 -16.58 -15.40
CA ALA A 175 1.79 -16.83 -16.83
C ALA A 175 1.98 -15.57 -17.68
N LEU A 176 1.44 -14.43 -17.23
CA LEU A 176 1.64 -13.15 -17.94
C LEU A 176 3.14 -12.78 -17.98
N HIS A 177 3.83 -12.87 -16.84
CA HIS A 177 5.25 -12.52 -16.77
C HIS A 177 6.13 -13.47 -17.60
N ALA A 178 5.81 -14.76 -17.62
CA ALA A 178 6.48 -15.72 -18.49
C ALA A 178 6.27 -15.38 -19.99
N ALA A 179 5.03 -15.07 -20.37
CA ALA A 179 4.72 -14.67 -21.73
C ALA A 179 5.40 -13.36 -22.15
N LEU A 180 5.48 -12.37 -21.26
CA LEU A 180 6.20 -11.12 -21.52
C LEU A 180 7.69 -11.37 -21.75
N ALA A 181 8.32 -12.18 -20.90
CA ALA A 181 9.73 -12.55 -21.06
C ALA A 181 9.97 -13.31 -22.38
N ASP A 182 9.06 -14.18 -22.80
CA ASP A 182 9.14 -14.86 -24.09
C ASP A 182 9.05 -13.87 -25.26
N VAL A 183 8.13 -12.91 -25.22
CA VAL A 183 8.00 -11.87 -26.26
C VAL A 183 9.27 -11.01 -26.31
N GLU A 184 9.85 -10.62 -25.17
CA GLU A 184 11.11 -9.88 -25.12
C GLU A 184 12.28 -10.67 -25.76
N ARG A 185 12.33 -11.98 -25.51
CA ARG A 185 13.38 -12.87 -26.03
C ARG A 185 13.23 -13.18 -27.51
N THR A 186 11.99 -13.38 -28.00
CA THR A 186 11.73 -13.86 -29.37
C THR A 186 11.36 -12.75 -30.36
N GLY A 187 11.01 -11.56 -29.85
CA GLY A 187 10.46 -10.48 -30.65
C GLY A 187 9.07 -10.80 -31.23
N ASN A 188 8.70 -10.08 -32.27
CA ASN A 188 7.42 -10.26 -32.92
C ASN A 188 7.44 -11.47 -33.86
N LEU A 189 7.13 -12.64 -33.35
CA LEU A 189 6.90 -13.82 -34.15
C LEU A 189 5.64 -13.65 -35.03
N SER A 190 5.68 -14.19 -36.24
CA SER A 190 4.52 -14.12 -37.13
C SER A 190 3.36 -14.95 -36.57
N ILE A 191 2.14 -14.39 -36.62
CA ILE A 191 0.93 -15.11 -36.21
C ILE A 191 0.74 -16.34 -37.13
N PRO A 192 0.52 -17.54 -36.57
CA PRO A 192 0.22 -18.75 -37.34
C PRO A 192 -0.95 -18.57 -38.29
N MET A 193 -0.89 -19.18 -39.49
CA MET A 193 -1.88 -18.97 -40.57
C MET A 193 -3.31 -19.29 -40.12
N HIS A 194 -3.50 -20.36 -39.34
CA HIS A 194 -4.83 -20.78 -38.84
C HIS A 194 -5.48 -19.75 -37.87
N LEU A 195 -4.68 -18.88 -37.23
CA LEU A 195 -5.18 -17.84 -36.33
C LEU A 195 -5.39 -16.49 -37.02
N ARG A 196 -5.05 -16.37 -38.32
CA ARG A 196 -5.21 -15.11 -39.05
C ARG A 196 -6.63 -15.00 -39.62
N ASN A 197 -7.18 -13.79 -39.54
CA ASN A 197 -8.49 -13.53 -40.17
C ASN A 197 -8.39 -13.51 -41.70
N ALA A 198 -9.39 -14.06 -42.37
CA ALA A 198 -9.51 -14.10 -43.84
C ALA A 198 -10.78 -13.32 -44.33
N PRO A 199 -10.78 -11.97 -44.27
CA PRO A 199 -11.94 -11.16 -44.63
C PRO A 199 -12.21 -11.13 -46.15
N THR A 200 -11.27 -11.56 -47.00
CA THR A 200 -11.41 -11.58 -48.46
C THR A 200 -11.25 -12.99 -49.01
N ALA A 201 -11.82 -13.25 -50.22
CA ALA A 201 -11.66 -14.52 -50.91
C ALA A 201 -10.17 -14.86 -51.15
N LEU A 202 -9.38 -13.88 -51.57
CA LEU A 202 -7.95 -14.03 -51.81
C LEU A 202 -7.19 -14.53 -50.55
N LEU A 203 -7.53 -13.97 -49.37
CA LEU A 203 -6.89 -14.40 -48.12
C LEU A 203 -7.30 -15.82 -47.72
N LYS A 204 -8.56 -16.21 -48.01
CA LYS A 204 -9.01 -17.61 -47.83
C LYS A 204 -8.22 -18.56 -48.74
N ASP A 205 -8.07 -18.19 -50.04
CA ASP A 205 -7.32 -19.00 -50.98
C ASP A 205 -5.84 -19.12 -50.61
N LEU A 206 -5.29 -18.12 -49.93
CA LEU A 206 -3.95 -18.13 -49.35
C LEU A 206 -3.83 -18.93 -48.04
N GLY A 207 -4.91 -19.56 -47.56
CA GLY A 207 -4.91 -20.42 -46.38
C GLY A 207 -5.04 -19.70 -45.04
N TYR A 208 -5.40 -18.42 -45.02
CA TYR A 208 -5.68 -17.70 -43.77
C TYR A 208 -6.91 -18.28 -43.05
N GLY A 209 -6.77 -18.61 -41.79
CA GLY A 209 -7.84 -19.21 -40.98
C GLY A 209 -8.11 -20.68 -41.25
N ALA A 210 -7.35 -21.32 -42.18
CA ALA A 210 -7.55 -22.73 -42.48
C ALA A 210 -7.10 -23.60 -41.29
N GLY A 211 -7.97 -24.53 -40.88
CA GLY A 211 -7.70 -25.41 -39.73
C GLY A 211 -7.89 -24.76 -38.34
N TYR A 212 -8.56 -23.60 -38.27
CA TYR A 212 -8.96 -23.05 -36.99
C TYR A 212 -10.10 -23.87 -36.38
N GLU A 213 -9.86 -24.46 -35.23
CA GLU A 213 -10.85 -25.17 -34.42
C GLU A 213 -11.28 -24.28 -33.27
N MET A 214 -12.59 -24.04 -33.13
CA MET A 214 -13.11 -23.14 -32.12
C MET A 214 -13.19 -23.80 -30.75
N TYR A 215 -13.35 -25.12 -30.66
CA TYR A 215 -13.30 -25.95 -29.42
C TYR A 215 -13.01 -27.41 -29.82
#